data_b5d754dc4b8f83a26dbeadcc249482a8
#
_entry.id   b5d754dc4b8f83a26dbeadcc249482a8
#
_cell.length_a   1.000
_cell.length_b   1.000
_cell.length_c   1.000
_cell.angle_alpha   90.00
_cell.angle_beta   90.00
_cell.angle_gamma   90.00
#
_symmetry.space_group_name_H-M   'P 1'
#
loop_
_entity.id
_entity.type
_entity.pdbx_description
1 polymer ?
#
loop_
_entity_poly.entity_id
_entity_poly.type
_entity_poly.pdbx_seq_one_letter_code
_entity_poly.pdbx_strand_id
1 'polypeptide(L)'
;AARRDEILQVNDALASQALRTLGVAGRWLTTEALAEHQARPDERLEQDLVFAGLIGMIDPPRPEAKDAVARARQAGIRPLMITGDHPRTAAVIAQELGISSDGRAITGAELETLTPESGARTVAEVSVYARVNPEHKLRIIDALRRTGAIVAMTGDGVNDAPALKKADIG
;
A
#
# COMPACT_ATOMS: atom_id res chain seq x y z
N ALA A 1 -15.20 21.34 -11.60
CA ALA A 1 -14.96 20.01 -12.18
C ALA A 1 -13.56 19.95 -12.80
N ALA A 2 -13.24 20.71 -13.85
CA ALA A 2 -11.95 20.61 -14.59
C ALA A 2 -10.69 20.67 -13.72
N ARG A 3 -10.62 21.59 -12.75
CA ARG A 3 -9.45 21.72 -11.86
C ARG A 3 -9.29 20.53 -10.90
N ARG A 4 -10.39 19.90 -10.49
CA ARG A 4 -10.33 18.69 -9.69
C ARG A 4 -9.76 17.52 -10.49
N ASP A 5 -10.19 17.38 -11.72
CA ASP A 5 -9.72 16.31 -12.62
C ASP A 5 -8.24 16.47 -12.93
N GLU A 6 -7.75 17.71 -13.14
CA GLU A 6 -6.34 18.03 -13.29
C GLU A 6 -5.51 17.62 -12.04
N ILE A 7 -5.99 17.96 -10.84
CA ILE A 7 -5.31 17.57 -9.58
C ILE A 7 -5.25 16.05 -9.43
N LEU A 8 -6.33 15.34 -9.76
CA LEU A 8 -6.37 13.88 -9.71
C LEU A 8 -5.40 13.25 -10.73
N GLN A 9 -5.29 13.82 -11.93
CA GLN A 9 -4.30 13.37 -12.92
C GLN A 9 -2.87 13.55 -12.44
N VAL A 10 -2.54 14.70 -11.82
CA VAL A 10 -1.23 14.95 -11.22
C VAL A 10 -0.96 13.98 -10.07
N ASN A 11 -1.95 13.73 -9.22
CA ASN A 11 -1.86 12.73 -8.15
C ASN A 11 -1.55 11.34 -8.71
N ASP A 12 -2.25 10.92 -9.76
CA ASP A 12 -2.01 9.63 -10.42
C ASP A 12 -0.61 9.54 -11.06
N ALA A 13 -0.14 10.64 -11.64
CA ALA A 13 1.21 10.72 -12.19
C ALA A 13 2.28 10.60 -11.10
N LEU A 14 2.09 11.24 -9.95
CA LEU A 14 2.99 11.12 -8.79
C LEU A 14 2.94 9.70 -8.21
N ALA A 15 1.76 9.10 -8.08
CA ALA A 15 1.60 7.73 -7.62
C ALA A 15 2.27 6.70 -8.55
N SER A 16 2.29 6.96 -9.87
CA SER A 16 3.00 6.12 -10.84
C SER A 16 4.52 6.15 -10.69
N GLN A 17 5.05 7.13 -9.95
CA GLN A 17 6.46 7.24 -9.56
C GLN A 17 6.72 6.73 -8.13
N ALA A 18 5.81 5.91 -7.58
CA ALA A 18 5.86 5.40 -6.21
C ALA A 18 5.76 6.48 -5.11
N LEU A 19 5.31 7.69 -5.45
CA LEU A 19 5.14 8.77 -4.48
C LEU A 19 3.80 8.64 -3.75
N ARG A 20 3.86 8.63 -2.42
CA ARG A 20 2.70 8.88 -1.56
C ARG A 20 2.42 10.36 -1.54
N THR A 21 1.19 10.78 -1.84
CA THR A 21 0.84 12.18 -1.97
C THR A 21 0.01 12.68 -0.79
N LEU A 22 0.26 13.94 -0.40
CA LEU A 22 -0.57 14.73 0.49
C LEU A 22 -1.05 15.97 -0.24
N GLY A 23 -2.36 16.24 -0.17
CA GLY A 23 -2.92 17.52 -0.57
C GLY A 23 -2.69 18.56 0.52
N VAL A 24 -2.22 19.74 0.13
CA VAL A 24 -2.05 20.88 1.02
C VAL A 24 -3.04 21.96 0.63
N ALA A 25 -3.74 22.48 1.61
CA ALA A 25 -4.67 23.59 1.44
C ALA A 25 -4.60 24.53 2.64
N GLY A 26 -4.96 25.79 2.46
CA GLY A 26 -4.94 26.76 3.53
C GLY A 26 -5.88 27.93 3.27
N ARG A 27 -6.11 28.75 4.28
CA ARG A 27 -6.83 30.03 4.17
C ARG A 27 -6.22 31.06 5.12
N TRP A 28 -6.44 32.31 4.83
CA TRP A 28 -6.09 33.39 5.72
C TRP A 28 -7.23 33.61 6.72
N LEU A 29 -6.89 33.78 7.97
CA LEU A 29 -7.81 34.15 9.04
C LEU A 29 -7.51 35.58 9.50
N THR A 30 -8.53 36.30 9.92
CA THR A 30 -8.33 37.56 10.67
C THR A 30 -7.80 37.25 12.07
N THR A 31 -7.20 38.25 12.72
CA THR A 31 -6.66 38.09 14.08
C THR A 31 -7.75 37.67 15.07
N GLU A 32 -8.96 38.18 14.91
CA GLU A 32 -10.13 37.88 15.74
C GLU A 32 -10.59 36.44 15.55
N ALA A 33 -10.72 36.00 14.29
CA ALA A 33 -11.08 34.62 13.98
C ALA A 33 -10.02 33.62 14.46
N LEU A 34 -8.73 33.99 14.35
CA LEU A 34 -7.64 33.16 14.87
C LEU A 34 -7.74 32.99 16.40
N ALA A 35 -8.00 34.07 17.14
CA ALA A 35 -8.14 34.01 18.60
C ALA A 35 -9.34 33.14 19.02
N GLU A 36 -10.48 33.24 18.31
CA GLU A 36 -11.64 32.37 18.54
C GLU A 36 -11.31 30.88 18.36
N HIS A 37 -10.67 30.53 17.25
CA HIS A 37 -10.31 29.15 16.94
C HIS A 37 -9.19 28.59 17.82
N GLN A 38 -8.25 29.42 18.30
CA GLN A 38 -7.24 29.00 19.28
C GLN A 38 -7.88 28.65 20.62
N ALA A 39 -8.93 29.39 21.03
CA ALA A 39 -9.67 29.13 22.27
C ALA A 39 -10.56 27.87 22.16
N ARG A 40 -11.13 27.62 20.96
CA ARG A 40 -12.00 26.47 20.67
C ARG A 40 -11.79 25.98 19.24
N PRO A 41 -10.82 25.08 19.02
CA PRO A 41 -10.64 24.43 17.71
C PRO A 41 -11.90 23.68 17.33
N ASP A 42 -12.42 23.91 16.11
CA ASP A 42 -13.58 23.22 15.56
C ASP A 42 -13.43 22.96 14.05
N GLU A 43 -14.37 22.18 13.50
CA GLU A 43 -14.37 21.76 12.08
C GLU A 43 -14.47 22.93 11.09
N ARG A 44 -14.88 24.13 11.52
CA ARG A 44 -14.93 25.33 10.66
C ARG A 44 -13.55 25.77 10.20
N LEU A 45 -12.48 25.35 10.93
CA LEU A 45 -11.08 25.57 10.50
C LEU A 45 -10.77 24.88 9.17
N GLU A 46 -11.40 23.76 8.89
CA GLU A 46 -11.17 22.94 7.69
C GLU A 46 -12.12 23.30 6.51
N GLN A 47 -12.91 24.38 6.65
CA GLN A 47 -13.82 24.84 5.63
C GLN A 47 -13.22 25.98 4.82
N ASP A 48 -13.69 26.16 3.57
CA ASP A 48 -13.29 27.24 2.66
C ASP A 48 -11.78 27.33 2.42
N LEU A 49 -11.11 26.19 2.41
CA LEU A 49 -9.68 26.09 2.15
C LEU A 49 -9.37 26.28 0.66
N VAL A 50 -8.31 27.01 0.38
CA VAL A 50 -7.74 27.15 -0.95
C VAL A 50 -6.67 26.08 -1.14
N PHE A 51 -6.85 25.22 -2.13
CA PHE A 51 -5.88 24.21 -2.47
C PHE A 51 -4.55 24.86 -2.92
N ALA A 52 -3.47 24.54 -2.24
CA ALA A 52 -2.12 25.05 -2.51
C ALA A 52 -1.33 24.13 -3.43
N GLY A 53 -1.45 22.81 -3.25
CA GLY A 53 -0.69 21.86 -4.07
C GLY A 53 -0.69 20.44 -3.52
N LEU A 54 0.10 19.58 -4.19
CA LEU A 54 0.42 18.23 -3.75
C LEU A 54 1.88 18.15 -3.31
N ILE A 55 2.13 17.45 -2.21
CA ILE A 55 3.48 17.07 -1.77
C ILE A 55 3.61 15.56 -2.02
N GLY A 56 4.61 15.18 -2.83
CA GLY A 56 4.98 13.78 -3.03
C GLY A 56 6.05 13.37 -2.02
N MET A 57 5.84 12.22 -1.39
CA MET A 57 6.78 11.61 -0.44
C MET A 57 7.13 10.21 -0.95
N ILE A 58 8.38 9.82 -0.80
CA ILE A 58 8.83 8.47 -1.08
C ILE A 58 9.50 7.91 0.16
N ASP A 59 9.18 6.66 0.47
CA ASP A 59 9.92 5.85 1.43
C ASP A 59 10.63 4.76 0.61
N PRO A 60 11.90 4.97 0.23
CA PRO A 60 12.59 4.04 -0.64
C PRO A 60 12.81 2.70 0.08
N PRO A 61 12.79 1.59 -0.65
CA PRO A 61 13.17 0.31 -0.09
C PRO A 61 14.56 0.36 0.55
N ARG A 62 14.73 -0.36 1.65
CA ARG A 62 16.07 -0.48 2.26
C ARG A 62 17.04 -1.09 1.26
N PRO A 63 18.30 -0.61 1.17
CA PRO A 63 19.27 -1.11 0.19
C PRO A 63 19.44 -2.63 0.24
N GLU A 64 19.39 -3.22 1.46
CA GLU A 64 19.56 -4.65 1.69
C GLU A 64 18.38 -5.50 1.18
N ALA A 65 17.21 -4.89 0.98
CA ALA A 65 16.00 -5.61 0.59
C ALA A 65 16.13 -6.23 -0.80
N LYS A 66 16.76 -5.54 -1.74
CA LYS A 66 17.00 -6.04 -3.10
C LYS A 66 17.87 -7.29 -3.10
N ASP A 67 18.96 -7.25 -2.33
CA ASP A 67 19.87 -8.39 -2.21
C ASP A 67 19.22 -9.57 -1.49
N ALA A 68 18.40 -9.30 -0.47
CA ALA A 68 17.64 -10.33 0.24
C ALA A 68 16.63 -11.03 -0.69
N VAL A 69 15.91 -10.28 -1.51
CA VAL A 69 14.98 -10.81 -2.52
C VAL A 69 15.73 -11.66 -3.55
N ALA A 70 16.88 -11.21 -4.04
CA ALA A 70 17.70 -11.96 -4.98
C ALA A 70 18.18 -13.29 -4.39
N ARG A 71 18.67 -13.29 -3.15
CA ARG A 71 19.09 -14.52 -2.43
C ARG A 71 17.92 -15.47 -2.18
N ALA A 72 16.77 -14.97 -1.79
CA ALA A 72 15.57 -15.78 -1.62
C ALA A 72 15.21 -16.52 -2.92
N ARG A 73 15.21 -15.81 -4.04
CA ARG A 73 14.95 -16.41 -5.37
C ARG A 73 15.99 -17.47 -5.76
N GLN A 74 17.27 -17.22 -5.50
CA GLN A 74 18.34 -18.21 -5.74
C GLN A 74 18.15 -19.48 -4.90
N ALA A 75 17.58 -19.34 -3.69
CA ALA A 75 17.23 -20.47 -2.83
C ALA A 75 15.90 -21.16 -3.19
N GLY A 76 15.26 -20.77 -4.31
CA GLY A 76 13.96 -21.31 -4.74
C GLY A 76 12.77 -20.77 -3.96
N ILE A 77 12.95 -19.72 -3.15
CA ILE A 77 11.87 -19.06 -2.41
C ILE A 77 11.27 -17.97 -3.30
N ARG A 78 9.95 -17.96 -3.42
CA ARG A 78 9.21 -16.93 -4.13
C ARG A 78 8.83 -15.78 -3.19
N PRO A 79 9.45 -14.58 -3.29
CA PRO A 79 9.05 -13.43 -2.49
C PRO A 79 7.69 -12.91 -2.94
N LEU A 80 6.86 -12.53 -1.96
CA LEU A 80 5.62 -11.79 -2.18
C LEU A 80 5.66 -10.49 -1.39
N MET A 81 5.04 -9.44 -1.94
CA MET A 81 4.86 -8.16 -1.27
C MET A 81 3.41 -7.99 -0.85
N ILE A 82 3.19 -7.70 0.43
CA ILE A 82 1.87 -7.40 0.98
C ILE A 82 1.96 -6.05 1.69
N THR A 83 1.20 -5.05 1.21
CA THR A 83 1.29 -3.68 1.70
C THR A 83 -0.08 -3.00 1.81
N GLY A 84 -0.18 -2.00 2.67
CA GLY A 84 -1.31 -1.07 2.71
C GLY A 84 -1.26 0.03 1.66
N ASP A 85 -0.16 0.17 0.93
CA ASP A 85 0.07 1.22 -0.07
C ASP A 85 -0.84 1.11 -1.30
N HIS A 86 -0.80 2.16 -2.10
CA HIS A 86 -1.52 2.21 -3.37
C HIS A 86 -0.97 1.16 -4.36
N PRO A 87 -1.81 0.47 -5.16
CA PRO A 87 -1.38 -0.59 -6.07
C PRO A 87 -0.26 -0.19 -7.03
N ARG A 88 -0.31 1.01 -7.58
CA ARG A 88 0.74 1.52 -8.48
C ARG A 88 2.07 1.67 -7.76
N THR A 89 2.06 2.24 -6.55
CA THR A 89 3.27 2.36 -5.70
C THR A 89 3.86 1.00 -5.39
N ALA A 90 3.02 0.05 -4.94
CA ALA A 90 3.45 -1.31 -4.65
C ALA A 90 4.05 -2.01 -5.87
N ALA A 91 3.44 -1.85 -7.06
CA ALA A 91 3.95 -2.45 -8.30
C ALA A 91 5.34 -1.90 -8.66
N VAL A 92 5.56 -0.57 -8.59
CA VAL A 92 6.86 0.06 -8.87
C VAL A 92 7.94 -0.43 -7.91
N ILE A 93 7.66 -0.44 -6.60
CA ILE A 93 8.61 -0.92 -5.58
C ILE A 93 8.92 -2.41 -5.78
N ALA A 94 7.90 -3.22 -6.09
CA ALA A 94 8.09 -4.65 -6.34
C ALA A 94 8.94 -4.93 -7.58
N GLN A 95 8.82 -4.12 -8.63
CA GLN A 95 9.68 -4.19 -9.80
C GLN A 95 11.12 -3.80 -9.47
N GLU A 96 11.33 -2.72 -8.73
CA GLU A 96 12.65 -2.26 -8.29
C GLU A 96 13.38 -3.32 -7.45
N LEU A 97 12.65 -3.98 -6.55
CA LEU A 97 13.17 -5.07 -5.71
C LEU A 97 13.32 -6.40 -6.46
N GLY A 98 12.79 -6.52 -7.66
CA GLY A 98 12.79 -7.79 -8.41
C GLY A 98 11.78 -8.82 -7.88
N ILE A 99 10.74 -8.42 -7.15
CA ILE A 99 9.64 -9.29 -6.68
C ILE A 99 8.64 -9.59 -7.81
N SER A 100 8.42 -8.65 -8.71
CA SER A 100 7.53 -8.80 -9.86
C SER A 100 8.17 -8.16 -11.08
N SER A 101 7.89 -8.69 -12.27
CA SER A 101 8.35 -8.14 -13.55
C SER A 101 7.20 -7.61 -14.41
N ASP A 102 5.96 -7.99 -14.11
CA ASP A 102 4.77 -7.68 -14.90
C ASP A 102 4.02 -6.42 -14.44
N GLY A 103 4.43 -5.84 -13.30
CA GLY A 103 3.77 -4.67 -12.71
C GLY A 103 2.36 -4.94 -12.19
N ARG A 104 1.93 -6.20 -12.12
CA ARG A 104 0.59 -6.57 -11.64
C ARG A 104 0.55 -6.55 -10.12
N ALA A 105 -0.45 -5.82 -9.58
CA ALA A 105 -0.79 -5.82 -8.16
C ALA A 105 -2.29 -6.08 -8.00
N ILE A 106 -2.67 -6.88 -7.01
CA ILE A 106 -4.06 -7.14 -6.64
C ILE A 106 -4.38 -6.41 -5.34
N THR A 107 -5.55 -5.79 -5.30
CA THR A 107 -6.04 -5.10 -4.11
C THR A 107 -6.75 -6.04 -3.13
N GLY A 108 -6.83 -5.63 -1.85
CA GLY A 108 -7.65 -6.34 -0.87
C GLY A 108 -9.10 -6.52 -1.30
N ALA A 109 -9.70 -5.49 -1.92
CA ALA A 109 -11.07 -5.55 -2.43
C ALA A 109 -11.23 -6.59 -3.55
N GLU A 110 -10.27 -6.70 -4.47
CA GLU A 110 -10.28 -7.76 -5.50
C GLU A 110 -10.13 -9.15 -4.87
N LEU A 111 -9.28 -9.30 -3.83
CA LEU A 111 -9.15 -10.57 -3.10
C LEU A 111 -10.46 -11.01 -2.45
N GLU A 112 -11.29 -10.09 -1.99
CA GLU A 112 -12.59 -10.40 -1.38
C GLU A 112 -13.57 -11.04 -2.36
N THR A 113 -13.47 -10.72 -3.65
CA THR A 113 -14.36 -11.25 -4.70
C THR A 113 -13.94 -12.64 -5.19
N LEU A 114 -12.74 -13.12 -4.83
CA LEU A 114 -12.23 -14.40 -5.28
C LEU A 114 -12.87 -15.59 -4.52
N THR A 115 -13.25 -16.61 -5.27
CA THR A 115 -13.58 -17.93 -4.68
C THR A 115 -12.30 -18.61 -4.20
N PRO A 116 -12.39 -19.65 -3.34
CA PRO A 116 -11.22 -20.40 -2.89
C PRO A 116 -10.36 -20.94 -4.05
N GLU A 117 -10.98 -21.39 -5.13
CA GLU A 117 -10.30 -21.96 -6.30
C GLU A 117 -9.62 -20.88 -7.15
N SER A 118 -10.33 -19.78 -7.42
CA SER A 118 -9.74 -18.63 -8.12
C SER A 118 -8.66 -17.94 -7.30
N GLY A 119 -8.82 -17.90 -5.98
CA GLY A 119 -7.82 -17.40 -5.05
C GLY A 119 -6.52 -18.20 -5.10
N ALA A 120 -6.59 -19.54 -5.09
CA ALA A 120 -5.40 -20.40 -5.22
C ALA A 120 -4.66 -20.16 -6.53
N ARG A 121 -5.37 -20.00 -7.66
CA ARG A 121 -4.76 -19.66 -8.95
C ARG A 121 -4.12 -18.28 -8.92
N THR A 122 -4.83 -17.29 -8.39
CA THR A 122 -4.34 -15.93 -8.29
C THR A 122 -3.06 -15.83 -7.47
N VAL A 123 -2.98 -16.49 -6.30
CA VAL A 123 -1.75 -16.46 -5.48
C VAL A 123 -0.60 -17.24 -6.11
N ALA A 124 -0.86 -18.17 -7.01
CA ALA A 124 0.19 -18.84 -7.77
C ALA A 124 0.86 -17.90 -8.79
N GLU A 125 0.11 -16.95 -9.36
CA GLU A 125 0.56 -16.07 -10.43
C GLU A 125 1.04 -14.70 -9.93
N VAL A 126 0.35 -14.11 -8.93
CA VAL A 126 0.58 -12.74 -8.50
C VAL A 126 1.45 -12.68 -7.27
N SER A 127 2.43 -11.78 -7.27
CA SER A 127 3.38 -11.61 -6.17
C SER A 127 3.20 -10.30 -5.40
N VAL A 128 2.26 -9.42 -5.79
CA VAL A 128 2.07 -8.11 -5.17
C VAL A 128 0.62 -7.92 -4.76
N TYR A 129 0.41 -7.59 -3.49
CA TYR A 129 -0.90 -7.35 -2.88
C TYR A 129 -0.90 -5.98 -2.21
N ALA A 130 -1.82 -5.11 -2.62
CA ALA A 130 -1.90 -3.72 -2.21
C ALA A 130 -3.24 -3.40 -1.52
N ARG A 131 -3.29 -2.34 -0.71
CA ARG A 131 -4.49 -1.98 0.07
C ARG A 131 -5.03 -3.16 0.89
N VAL A 132 -4.12 -3.91 1.49
CA VAL A 132 -4.42 -5.14 2.23
C VAL A 132 -4.61 -4.82 3.71
N ASN A 133 -5.70 -5.32 4.28
CA ASN A 133 -5.96 -5.33 5.72
C ASN A 133 -5.46 -6.65 6.37
N PRO A 134 -5.48 -6.78 7.70
CA PRO A 134 -5.04 -8.00 8.38
C PRO A 134 -5.79 -9.27 7.95
N GLU A 135 -7.08 -9.20 7.66
CA GLU A 135 -7.89 -10.35 7.23
C GLU A 135 -7.47 -10.84 5.85
N HIS A 136 -7.13 -9.92 4.94
CA HIS A 136 -6.61 -10.27 3.62
C HIS A 136 -5.28 -11.02 3.71
N LYS A 137 -4.40 -10.68 4.67
CA LYS A 137 -3.15 -11.40 4.90
C LYS A 137 -3.41 -12.87 5.24
N LEU A 138 -4.40 -13.13 6.10
CA LEU A 138 -4.80 -14.49 6.43
C LEU A 138 -5.34 -15.27 5.22
N ARG A 139 -6.13 -14.62 4.36
CA ARG A 139 -6.65 -15.23 3.13
C ARG A 139 -5.55 -15.57 2.13
N ILE A 140 -4.54 -14.71 1.97
CA ILE A 140 -3.39 -14.96 1.12
C ILE A 140 -2.62 -16.19 1.61
N ILE A 141 -2.34 -16.29 2.92
CA ILE A 141 -1.67 -17.44 3.54
C ILE A 141 -2.47 -18.73 3.29
N ASP A 142 -3.79 -18.71 3.54
CA ASP A 142 -4.65 -19.86 3.29
C ASP A 142 -4.64 -20.30 1.83
N ALA A 143 -4.70 -19.34 0.92
CA ALA A 143 -4.67 -19.64 -0.51
C ALA A 143 -3.33 -20.26 -0.93
N LEU A 144 -2.20 -19.73 -0.43
CA LEU A 144 -0.87 -20.32 -0.67
C LEU A 144 -0.74 -21.74 -0.10
N ARG A 145 -1.19 -21.97 1.13
CA ARG A 145 -1.16 -23.30 1.75
C ARG A 145 -2.01 -24.31 0.99
N ARG A 146 -3.13 -23.90 0.41
CA ARG A 146 -3.95 -24.78 -0.45
C ARG A 146 -3.24 -25.21 -1.73
N THR A 147 -2.26 -24.45 -2.20
CA THR A 147 -1.39 -24.87 -3.32
C THR A 147 -0.28 -25.83 -2.90
N GLY A 148 -0.18 -26.17 -1.61
CA GLY A 148 0.88 -27.01 -1.05
C GLY A 148 2.16 -26.23 -0.72
N ALA A 149 2.14 -24.89 -0.79
CA ALA A 149 3.30 -24.08 -0.47
C ALA A 149 3.54 -24.02 1.05
N ILE A 150 4.81 -24.01 1.45
CA ILE A 150 5.26 -23.66 2.80
C ILE A 150 5.42 -22.16 2.85
N VAL A 151 4.70 -21.49 3.76
CA VAL A 151 4.62 -20.04 3.82
C VAL A 151 5.45 -19.52 4.99
N ALA A 152 6.46 -18.70 4.67
CA ALA A 152 7.14 -17.86 5.66
C ALA A 152 6.56 -16.43 5.60
N MET A 153 6.27 -15.85 6.76
CA MET A 153 5.71 -14.51 6.90
C MET A 153 6.64 -13.65 7.75
N THR A 154 6.93 -12.45 7.28
CA THR A 154 7.61 -11.41 8.07
C THR A 154 6.67 -10.23 8.27
N GLY A 155 6.74 -9.58 9.41
CA GLY A 155 5.95 -8.38 9.73
C GLY A 155 6.48 -7.75 11.01
N ASP A 156 6.31 -6.45 11.13
CA ASP A 156 6.76 -5.64 12.27
C ASP A 156 5.60 -4.96 13.02
N GLY A 157 4.39 -5.10 12.50
CA GLY A 157 3.19 -4.49 13.06
C GLY A 157 2.42 -5.41 13.99
N VAL A 158 1.79 -4.83 15.02
CA VAL A 158 0.85 -5.54 15.92
C VAL A 158 -0.27 -6.22 15.12
N ASN A 159 -0.65 -5.63 13.99
CA ASN A 159 -1.68 -6.17 13.09
C ASN A 159 -1.22 -7.41 12.30
N ASP A 160 0.07 -7.71 12.30
CA ASP A 160 0.64 -8.87 11.60
C ASP A 160 0.65 -10.14 12.46
N ALA A 161 0.49 -10.01 13.78
CA ALA A 161 0.57 -11.13 14.70
C ALA A 161 -0.33 -12.34 14.34
N PRO A 162 -1.60 -12.17 13.91
CA PRO A 162 -2.42 -13.30 13.47
C PRO A 162 -1.86 -13.99 12.22
N ALA A 163 -1.34 -13.21 11.26
CA ALA A 163 -0.76 -13.75 10.02
C ALA A 163 0.57 -14.46 10.28
N LEU A 164 1.44 -13.89 11.12
CA LEU A 164 2.69 -14.53 11.58
C LEU A 164 2.42 -15.88 12.24
N LYS A 165 1.42 -15.93 13.14
CA LYS A 165 1.03 -17.17 13.82
C LYS A 165 0.43 -18.21 12.88
N LYS A 166 -0.20 -17.78 11.79
CA LYS A 166 -0.88 -18.66 10.83
C LYS A 166 0.07 -19.23 9.78
N ALA A 167 1.16 -18.53 9.47
CA ALA A 167 2.20 -19.00 8.57
C ALA A 167 2.89 -20.25 9.14
N ASP A 168 3.56 -21.02 8.28
CA ASP A 168 4.34 -22.17 8.70
C ASP A 168 5.62 -21.72 9.41
N ILE A 169 6.14 -20.54 9.03
CA ILE A 169 7.28 -19.86 9.67
C ILE A 169 6.87 -18.39 9.84
N GLY A 170 6.80 -17.90 11.07
CA GLY A 170 6.48 -16.50 11.41
C GLY A 170 7.57 -15.80 12.18
#